data_6ec0b6fe04b917d2b73d65499df36a58
#
_entry.id   6ec0b6fe04b917d2b73d65499df36a58
#
_cell.length_a   1.000
_cell.length_b   1.000
_cell.length_c   1.000
_cell.angle_alpha   90.00
_cell.angle_beta   90.00
_cell.angle_gamma   90.00
#
_symmetry.space_group_name_H-M   'P 1'
#
loop_
_entity.id
_entity.type
_entity.pdbx_description
1 polymer ?
#
loop_
_entity_poly.entity_id
_entity_poly.type
_entity_poly.pdbx_seq_one_letter_code
_entity_poly.pdbx_strand_id
1 'polypeptide(L)'
;MNTHTRSSPDLIHDQAVEWMLRLEESDLTDRDREQYEAWQRADPRHAEAISKLTQAARYFDLPRQMGIEADTLLQKLEKSTSRRKLLRNMAVLAGMGVGTGWLVHREALELNLGADFRTATGERRSYRLPDQSLITLNARSVADMAFDSRERLVRLRAGMLMADVAHDGQRPFVIRTLHGSVRALGTEFQVRLLPNETEVVVVSSKVEIRTHTGATCQVQAGERVRFTASSTETPRKTQDGEMAWLNGYYVALDTPLTDVIEALRPYRRGIIRLDPAVASLRVSAAFPLDDTDQALDSLASTMPVEVQRYTPYLVTVSAR
;
A
#
# COMPACT_ATOMS: atom_id res chain seq x y z
N MET A 1 -10.86 -24.48 36.03
CA MET A 1 -10.77 -23.00 36.10
C MET A 1 -9.32 -22.66 36.42
N ASN A 2 -8.50 -22.43 35.38
CA ASN A 2 -7.12 -21.96 35.52
C ASN A 2 -6.99 -20.63 34.77
N THR A 3 -7.13 -19.53 35.50
CA THR A 3 -6.81 -18.18 35.05
C THR A 3 -5.29 -18.03 35.09
N HIS A 4 -4.63 -18.16 33.93
CA HIS A 4 -3.25 -17.73 33.80
C HIS A 4 -3.20 -16.21 33.88
N THR A 5 -2.76 -15.69 35.00
CA THR A 5 -2.40 -14.28 35.20
C THR A 5 -1.18 -14.01 34.31
N ARG A 6 -1.37 -13.25 33.18
CA ARG A 6 -0.27 -12.77 32.37
C ARG A 6 0.64 -11.87 33.19
N SER A 7 1.94 -12.02 33.05
CA SER A 7 2.91 -11.23 33.82
C SER A 7 2.90 -9.75 33.31
N SER A 8 3.15 -8.80 34.20
CA SER A 8 3.16 -7.37 33.92
C SER A 8 4.07 -6.97 32.72
N PRO A 9 5.25 -7.62 32.50
CA PRO A 9 6.10 -7.33 31.32
C PRO A 9 5.49 -7.76 29.99
N ASP A 10 4.70 -8.84 29.95
CA ASP A 10 4.05 -9.32 28.73
C ASP A 10 2.93 -8.38 28.29
N LEU A 11 2.21 -7.80 29.26
CA LEU A 11 1.15 -6.80 29.00
C LEU A 11 1.71 -5.49 28.41
N ILE A 12 2.85 -5.02 28.89
CA ILE A 12 3.49 -3.80 28.36
C ILE A 12 3.98 -4.04 26.94
N HIS A 13 4.52 -5.21 26.67
CA HIS A 13 4.98 -5.57 25.31
C HIS A 13 3.81 -5.67 24.34
N ASP A 14 2.71 -6.33 24.72
CA ASP A 14 1.49 -6.44 23.93
C ASP A 14 0.89 -5.06 23.64
N GLN A 15 0.86 -4.16 24.63
CA GLN A 15 0.38 -2.79 24.47
C GLN A 15 1.28 -1.96 23.55
N ALA A 16 2.61 -2.12 23.66
CA ALA A 16 3.56 -1.44 22.79
C ALA A 16 3.40 -1.85 21.33
N VAL A 17 3.19 -3.15 21.07
CA VAL A 17 2.89 -3.69 19.73
C VAL A 17 1.54 -3.15 19.23
N GLU A 18 0.50 -3.09 20.07
CA GLU A 18 -0.80 -2.56 19.71
C GLU A 18 -0.72 -1.08 19.34
N TRP A 19 0.01 -0.25 20.13
CA TRP A 19 0.25 1.15 19.80
C TRP A 19 1.05 1.32 18.53
N MET A 20 2.07 0.49 18.29
CA MET A 20 2.82 0.54 17.04
C MET A 20 1.93 0.23 15.84
N LEU A 21 1.04 -0.76 15.93
CA LEU A 21 0.08 -1.08 14.85
C LEU A 21 -0.94 0.04 14.62
N ARG A 22 -1.44 0.67 15.70
CA ARG A 22 -2.35 1.82 15.59
C ARG A 22 -1.66 3.04 14.98
N LEU A 23 -0.39 3.29 15.34
CA LEU A 23 0.42 4.35 14.76
C LEU A 23 0.69 4.13 13.26
N GLU A 24 0.58 2.89 12.77
CA GLU A 24 0.66 2.55 11.34
C GLU A 24 -0.62 2.89 10.55
N GLU A 25 -1.73 3.20 11.21
CA GLU A 25 -2.96 3.59 10.53
C GLU A 25 -2.88 5.04 10.07
N SER A 26 -3.17 5.29 8.78
CA SER A 26 -3.18 6.64 8.19
C SER A 26 -4.26 7.58 8.76
N ASP A 27 -5.14 7.07 9.62
CA ASP A 27 -6.33 7.74 10.16
C ASP A 27 -6.18 8.10 11.65
N LEU A 28 -4.97 8.27 12.15
CA LEU A 28 -4.75 8.72 13.52
C LEU A 28 -5.51 10.03 13.78
N THR A 29 -6.51 9.93 14.64
CA THR A 29 -7.16 11.12 15.16
C THR A 29 -6.25 11.82 16.18
N ASP A 30 -6.48 13.14 16.40
CA ASP A 30 -5.76 13.86 17.46
C ASP A 30 -5.97 13.20 18.83
N ARG A 31 -7.13 12.57 19.05
CA ARG A 31 -7.44 11.79 20.24
C ARG A 31 -6.56 10.55 20.41
N ASP A 32 -6.23 9.85 19.32
CA ASP A 32 -5.34 8.69 19.35
C ASP A 32 -3.90 9.11 19.70
N ARG A 33 -3.46 10.26 19.20
CA ARG A 33 -2.15 10.85 19.56
C ARG A 33 -2.08 11.21 21.05
N GLU A 34 -3.11 11.87 21.57
CA GLU A 34 -3.18 12.19 22.99
C GLU A 34 -3.16 10.95 23.87
N GLN A 35 -3.89 9.89 23.48
CA GLN A 35 -3.90 8.61 24.20
C GLN A 35 -2.54 7.92 24.15
N TYR A 36 -1.86 7.92 23.02
CA TYR A 36 -0.51 7.38 22.88
C TYR A 36 0.50 8.11 23.75
N GLU A 37 0.50 9.44 23.73
CA GLU A 37 1.38 10.24 24.58
C GLU A 37 1.09 10.06 26.08
N ALA A 38 -0.19 9.94 26.44
CA ALA A 38 -0.60 9.66 27.81
C ALA A 38 -0.11 8.27 28.25
N TRP A 39 -0.24 7.26 27.40
CA TRP A 39 0.26 5.93 27.65
C TRP A 39 1.79 5.90 27.77
N GLN A 40 2.52 6.56 26.88
CA GLN A 40 3.99 6.67 26.99
C GLN A 40 4.45 7.33 28.30
N ARG A 41 3.73 8.35 28.77
CA ARG A 41 4.05 9.09 30.01
C ARG A 41 3.67 8.33 31.28
N ALA A 42 2.75 7.36 31.18
CA ALA A 42 2.23 6.62 32.34
C ALA A 42 3.26 5.69 32.99
N ASP A 43 4.21 5.14 32.24
CA ASP A 43 5.27 4.28 32.76
C ASP A 43 6.52 4.37 31.87
N PRO A 44 7.72 4.61 32.44
CA PRO A 44 8.98 4.67 31.68
C PRO A 44 9.25 3.40 30.86
N ARG A 45 8.74 2.24 31.29
CA ARG A 45 8.86 0.96 30.58
C ARG A 45 8.10 0.95 29.26
N HIS A 46 7.06 1.76 29.09
CA HIS A 46 6.31 1.92 27.83
C HIS A 46 7.18 2.55 26.74
N ALA A 47 7.87 3.65 27.08
CA ALA A 47 8.81 4.31 26.16
C ALA A 47 10.01 3.40 25.83
N GLU A 48 10.50 2.64 26.82
CA GLU A 48 11.58 1.67 26.62
C GLU A 48 11.13 0.51 25.70
N ALA A 49 9.91 -0.01 25.86
CA ALA A 49 9.36 -1.05 25.00
C ALA A 49 9.26 -0.58 23.54
N ILE A 50 8.71 0.60 23.29
CA ILE A 50 8.67 1.20 21.95
C ILE A 50 10.08 1.42 21.39
N SER A 51 11.00 1.94 22.18
CA SER A 51 12.40 2.17 21.76
C SER A 51 13.09 0.85 21.37
N LYS A 52 12.91 -0.21 22.14
CA LYS A 52 13.46 -1.56 21.83
C LYS A 52 12.87 -2.13 20.56
N LEU A 53 11.56 -1.98 20.34
CA LEU A 53 10.89 -2.42 19.13
C LEU A 53 11.39 -1.64 17.91
N THR A 54 11.56 -0.33 18.05
CA THR A 54 12.09 0.55 16.99
C THR A 54 13.57 0.25 16.69
N GLN A 55 14.38 -0.03 17.71
CA GLN A 55 15.79 -0.37 17.54
C GLN A 55 15.97 -1.75 16.88
N ALA A 56 15.15 -2.74 17.25
CA ALA A 56 15.13 -4.05 16.60
C ALA A 56 14.81 -3.91 15.11
N ALA A 57 13.88 -3.03 14.74
CA ALA A 57 13.51 -2.74 13.37
C ALA A 57 14.70 -2.25 12.52
N ARG A 58 15.55 -1.38 13.07
CA ARG A 58 16.73 -0.85 12.37
C ARG A 58 17.80 -1.90 12.05
N TYR A 59 17.94 -2.94 12.87
CA TYR A 59 18.91 -4.02 12.62
C TYR A 59 18.54 -4.92 11.45
N PHE A 60 17.31 -4.89 10.96
CA PHE A 60 16.82 -5.75 9.87
C PHE A 60 16.86 -5.10 8.48
N ASP A 61 17.07 -3.78 8.39
CA ASP A 61 17.30 -3.11 7.10
C ASP A 61 18.74 -3.31 6.56
N LEU A 62 19.70 -3.59 7.45
CA LEU A 62 21.10 -3.83 7.09
C LEU A 62 21.32 -5.02 6.14
N PRO A 63 20.70 -6.22 6.29
CA PRO A 63 20.92 -7.35 5.41
C PRO A 63 20.38 -7.15 3.99
N ARG A 64 19.31 -6.38 3.80
CA ARG A 64 18.75 -6.07 2.48
C ARG A 64 19.64 -5.12 1.67
N GLN A 65 20.28 -4.17 2.33
CA GLN A 65 21.25 -3.28 1.70
C GLN A 65 22.56 -4.00 1.35
N MET A 66 22.86 -5.14 1.99
CA MET A 66 24.07 -5.94 1.77
C MET A 66 23.87 -7.15 0.84
N GLY A 67 22.67 -7.35 0.25
CA GLY A 67 22.42 -8.41 -0.75
C GLY A 67 22.49 -9.86 -0.19
N ILE A 68 22.26 -10.06 1.11
CA ILE A 68 22.31 -11.40 1.72
C ILE A 68 20.94 -12.07 1.58
N GLU A 69 20.90 -13.18 0.82
CA GLU A 69 19.69 -13.98 0.63
C GLU A 69 19.21 -14.64 1.93
N ALA A 70 17.88 -14.57 2.15
CA ALA A 70 17.21 -15.08 3.36
C ALA A 70 17.42 -16.58 3.61
N ASP A 71 17.65 -17.38 2.58
CA ASP A 71 17.86 -18.83 2.65
C ASP A 71 19.13 -19.22 3.42
N THR A 72 20.18 -18.43 3.35
CA THR A 72 21.45 -18.69 4.06
C THR A 72 21.31 -18.51 5.57
N LEU A 73 20.38 -17.67 6.02
CA LEU A 73 20.07 -17.45 7.44
C LEU A 73 19.17 -18.56 8.01
N LEU A 74 18.21 -19.07 7.23
CA LEU A 74 17.30 -20.13 7.66
C LEU A 74 18.02 -21.46 7.90
N GLN A 75 18.96 -21.85 7.03
CA GLN A 75 19.75 -23.09 7.20
C GLN A 75 20.66 -23.09 8.45
N LYS A 76 21.10 -21.92 8.93
CA LYS A 76 21.87 -21.82 10.19
C LYS A 76 21.00 -21.83 11.45
N LEU A 77 19.68 -21.59 11.34
CA LEU A 77 18.76 -21.55 12.46
C LEU A 77 18.15 -22.93 12.83
N GLU A 78 18.15 -23.88 11.89
CA GLU A 78 17.59 -25.23 12.12
C GLU A 78 18.37 -26.13 13.12
N LYS A 79 19.58 -25.76 13.54
CA LYS A 79 20.45 -26.61 14.37
C LYS A 79 20.46 -26.32 15.88
N SER A 80 19.49 -25.57 16.44
CA SER A 80 19.54 -25.23 17.86
C SER A 80 18.18 -25.33 18.55
N THR A 81 17.95 -26.54 19.12
CA THR A 81 16.80 -26.93 19.94
C THR A 81 16.82 -26.26 21.32
N SER A 82 16.13 -25.15 21.54
CA SER A 82 15.69 -24.72 22.87
C SER A 82 14.44 -23.82 22.76
N ARG A 83 13.36 -24.17 23.45
CA ARG A 83 12.09 -23.41 23.50
C ARG A 83 12.27 -21.90 23.78
N ARG A 84 13.25 -21.54 24.62
CA ARG A 84 13.60 -20.12 24.88
C ARG A 84 14.16 -19.39 23.66
N LYS A 85 14.90 -20.07 22.78
CA LYS A 85 15.39 -19.49 21.53
C LYS A 85 14.28 -19.37 20.50
N LEU A 86 13.31 -20.29 20.49
CA LEU A 86 12.14 -20.23 19.59
C LEU A 86 11.25 -19.01 19.91
N LEU A 87 10.98 -18.77 21.19
CA LEU A 87 10.21 -17.59 21.64
C LEU A 87 10.95 -16.28 21.35
N ARG A 88 12.28 -16.26 21.51
CA ARG A 88 13.11 -15.10 21.15
C ARG A 88 13.13 -14.87 19.64
N ASN A 89 13.15 -15.92 18.83
CA ASN A 89 13.14 -15.84 17.37
C ASN A 89 11.74 -15.47 16.84
N MET A 90 10.65 -15.88 17.49
CA MET A 90 9.30 -15.42 17.18
C MET A 90 9.12 -13.94 17.54
N ALA A 91 9.69 -13.44 18.62
CA ALA A 91 9.71 -12.01 18.96
C ALA A 91 10.52 -11.19 17.93
N VAL A 92 11.60 -11.77 17.40
CA VAL A 92 12.42 -11.18 16.31
C VAL A 92 11.63 -11.14 15.01
N LEU A 93 10.90 -12.19 14.65
CA LEU A 93 10.05 -12.23 13.44
C LEU A 93 8.83 -11.28 13.54
N ALA A 94 8.24 -11.15 14.73
CA ALA A 94 7.22 -10.15 15.00
C ALA A 94 7.80 -8.72 14.88
N GLY A 95 9.01 -8.48 15.41
CA GLY A 95 9.73 -7.21 15.28
C GLY A 95 10.07 -6.82 13.82
N MET A 96 10.35 -7.82 12.95
CA MET A 96 10.62 -7.57 11.53
C MET A 96 9.38 -7.04 10.77
N GLY A 97 8.19 -7.56 11.08
CA GLY A 97 6.95 -7.09 10.45
C GLY A 97 6.58 -5.67 10.86
N VAL A 98 6.85 -5.31 12.12
CA VAL A 98 6.53 -4.00 12.70
C VAL A 98 7.50 -2.91 12.21
N GLY A 99 8.79 -3.22 12.06
CA GLY A 99 9.78 -2.21 11.66
C GLY A 99 9.67 -1.76 10.22
N THR A 100 9.36 -2.66 9.31
CA THR A 100 9.12 -2.29 7.89
C THR A 100 7.83 -1.48 7.74
N GLY A 101 6.79 -1.80 8.51
CA GLY A 101 5.56 -1.03 8.53
C GLY A 101 5.77 0.41 9.03
N TRP A 102 6.56 0.60 10.10
CA TRP A 102 6.82 1.93 10.66
C TRP A 102 7.62 2.86 9.72
N LEU A 103 8.62 2.33 8.99
CA LEU A 103 9.36 3.13 8.00
C LEU A 103 8.46 3.56 6.83
N VAL A 104 7.64 2.63 6.33
CA VAL A 104 6.64 2.93 5.28
C VAL A 104 5.62 3.94 5.80
N HIS A 105 5.23 3.86 7.07
CA HIS A 105 4.28 4.79 7.68
C HIS A 105 4.87 6.18 7.91
N ARG A 106 6.13 6.27 8.33
CA ARG A 106 6.81 7.58 8.49
C ARG A 106 6.91 8.32 7.16
N GLU A 107 7.26 7.62 6.08
CA GLU A 107 7.22 8.19 4.73
C GLU A 107 5.79 8.56 4.33
N ALA A 108 4.80 7.74 4.67
CA ALA A 108 3.39 8.03 4.43
C ALA A 108 2.89 9.25 5.25
N LEU A 109 3.36 9.44 6.48
CA LEU A 109 3.03 10.62 7.29
C LEU A 109 3.65 11.90 6.69
N GLU A 110 4.91 11.86 6.29
CA GLU A 110 5.58 12.99 5.63
C GLU A 110 4.93 13.31 4.28
N LEU A 111 4.49 12.29 3.54
CA LEU A 111 3.74 12.45 2.29
C LEU A 111 2.35 13.07 2.50
N ASN A 112 1.72 12.82 3.65
CA ASN A 112 0.36 13.29 3.96
C ASN A 112 0.31 14.73 4.53
N LEU A 113 1.42 15.23 5.10
CA LEU A 113 1.45 16.58 5.66
C LEU A 113 1.30 17.62 4.55
N GLY A 114 0.21 18.41 4.63
CA GLY A 114 -0.06 19.53 3.71
C GLY A 114 -0.56 19.13 2.32
N ALA A 115 -1.03 17.91 2.11
CA ALA A 115 -1.63 17.51 0.83
C ALA A 115 -3.02 18.14 0.62
N ASP A 116 -3.29 18.61 -0.61
CA ASP A 116 -4.59 19.22 -0.97
C ASP A 116 -5.71 18.16 -1.03
N PHE A 117 -5.38 16.93 -1.45
CA PHE A 117 -6.31 15.82 -1.61
C PHE A 117 -5.73 14.56 -1.01
N ARG A 118 -6.51 13.87 -0.19
CA ARG A 118 -6.12 12.59 0.41
C ARG A 118 -7.32 11.69 0.64
N THR A 119 -7.07 10.40 0.70
CA THR A 119 -8.03 9.36 1.08
C THR A 119 -7.43 8.43 2.12
N ALA A 120 -8.28 8.02 3.04
CA ALA A 120 -7.96 7.06 4.09
C ALA A 120 -7.99 5.60 3.60
N THR A 121 -7.71 4.65 4.50
CA THR A 121 -7.91 3.21 4.25
C THR A 121 -9.37 2.93 3.91
N GLY A 122 -9.61 2.27 2.77
CA GLY A 122 -10.95 1.93 2.28
C GLY A 122 -11.74 3.11 1.72
N GLU A 123 -11.22 4.33 1.76
CA GLU A 123 -11.92 5.51 1.26
C GLU A 123 -11.65 5.71 -0.24
N ARG A 124 -12.71 5.93 -1.02
CA ARG A 124 -12.66 6.49 -2.37
C ARG A 124 -13.35 7.83 -2.35
N ARG A 125 -12.74 8.84 -2.96
CA ARG A 125 -13.28 10.20 -2.93
C ARG A 125 -13.04 10.96 -4.21
N SER A 126 -14.08 11.62 -4.70
CA SER A 126 -14.03 12.48 -5.88
C SER A 126 -13.92 13.95 -5.48
N TYR A 127 -13.09 14.68 -6.22
CA TYR A 127 -12.88 16.11 -6.06
C TYR A 127 -13.04 16.82 -7.40
N ARG A 128 -13.88 17.86 -7.41
CA ARG A 128 -14.00 18.74 -8.57
C ARG A 128 -12.97 19.84 -8.49
N LEU A 129 -12.16 19.94 -9.52
CA LEU A 129 -11.08 20.93 -9.63
C LEU A 129 -11.61 22.28 -10.17
N PRO A 130 -10.83 23.39 -10.02
CA PRO A 130 -11.25 24.72 -10.48
C PRO A 130 -11.52 24.82 -11.98
N ASP A 131 -10.91 23.97 -12.80
CA ASP A 131 -11.10 23.87 -14.26
C ASP A 131 -12.28 22.99 -14.66
N GLN A 132 -13.09 22.53 -13.70
CA GLN A 132 -14.22 21.59 -13.83
C GLN A 132 -13.81 20.13 -14.09
N SER A 133 -12.52 19.81 -14.17
CA SER A 133 -12.08 18.42 -14.18
C SER A 133 -12.48 17.70 -12.87
N LEU A 134 -12.72 16.40 -12.97
CA LEU A 134 -13.03 15.56 -11.82
C LEU A 134 -11.86 14.59 -11.59
N ILE A 135 -11.32 14.57 -10.38
CA ILE A 135 -10.39 13.52 -9.98
C ILE A 135 -11.04 12.64 -8.92
N THR A 136 -10.92 11.33 -9.07
CA THR A 136 -11.35 10.36 -8.05
C THR A 136 -10.13 9.64 -7.51
N LEU A 137 -9.84 9.84 -6.25
CA LEU A 137 -8.75 9.16 -5.55
C LEU A 137 -9.23 7.81 -5.04
N ASN A 138 -8.40 6.79 -5.25
CA ASN A 138 -8.58 5.47 -4.66
C ASN A 138 -8.15 5.48 -3.18
N ALA A 139 -8.36 4.39 -2.46
CA ALA A 139 -7.94 4.25 -1.07
C ALA A 139 -6.42 4.50 -0.89
N ARG A 140 -6.04 5.13 0.23
CA ARG A 140 -4.65 5.48 0.58
C ARG A 140 -3.93 6.27 -0.52
N SER A 141 -4.60 7.24 -1.12
CA SER A 141 -4.03 8.08 -2.18
C SER A 141 -3.81 9.51 -1.70
N VAL A 142 -2.75 10.13 -2.20
CA VAL A 142 -2.34 11.49 -1.84
C VAL A 142 -1.96 12.26 -3.10
N ALA A 143 -2.54 13.45 -3.27
CA ALA A 143 -2.25 14.30 -4.40
C ALA A 143 -2.28 15.80 -4.02
N ASP A 144 -1.53 16.61 -4.78
CA ASP A 144 -1.56 18.07 -4.70
C ASP A 144 -1.95 18.68 -6.03
N MET A 145 -2.52 19.86 -5.97
CA MET A 145 -2.84 20.68 -7.12
C MET A 145 -1.88 21.87 -7.21
N ALA A 146 -1.34 22.12 -8.40
CA ALA A 146 -0.52 23.29 -8.69
C ALA A 146 -0.86 23.82 -10.09
N PHE A 147 -2.03 24.46 -10.23
CA PHE A 147 -2.49 25.06 -11.48
C PHE A 147 -1.87 26.43 -11.65
N ASP A 148 -1.39 26.70 -12.85
CA ASP A 148 -0.89 28.01 -13.24
C ASP A 148 -1.38 28.42 -14.64
N SER A 149 -0.77 29.47 -15.24
CA SER A 149 -1.10 29.95 -16.56
C SER A 149 -0.59 29.05 -17.70
N ARG A 150 0.29 28.09 -17.43
CA ARG A 150 0.93 27.22 -18.42
C ARG A 150 0.40 25.81 -18.41
N GLU A 151 0.15 25.26 -17.20
CA GLU A 151 -0.29 23.88 -17.02
C GLU A 151 -1.26 23.74 -15.86
N ARG A 152 -2.11 22.71 -15.91
CA ARG A 152 -3.00 22.26 -14.86
C ARG A 152 -2.36 21.04 -14.20
N LEU A 153 -1.45 21.29 -13.24
CA LEU A 153 -0.62 20.25 -12.65
C LEU A 153 -1.31 19.62 -11.43
N VAL A 154 -1.39 18.29 -11.43
CA VAL A 154 -1.69 17.45 -10.27
C VAL A 154 -0.47 16.58 -9.97
N ARG A 155 0.03 16.58 -8.74
CA ARG A 155 1.13 15.71 -8.32
C ARG A 155 0.56 14.54 -7.54
N LEU A 156 0.67 13.33 -8.08
CA LEU A 156 0.32 12.11 -7.37
C LEU A 156 1.52 11.68 -6.53
N ARG A 157 1.41 11.80 -5.20
CA ARG A 157 2.47 11.43 -4.25
C ARG A 157 2.39 9.96 -3.84
N ALA A 158 1.16 9.41 -3.76
CA ALA A 158 0.93 8.01 -3.40
C ALA A 158 -0.41 7.51 -3.94
N GLY A 159 -0.51 6.20 -4.15
CA GLY A 159 -1.77 5.55 -4.48
C GLY A 159 -2.16 5.65 -5.95
N MET A 160 -3.45 5.88 -6.20
CA MET A 160 -4.05 5.84 -7.53
C MET A 160 -5.15 6.90 -7.66
N LEU A 161 -5.24 7.50 -8.83
CA LEU A 161 -6.34 8.40 -9.17
C LEU A 161 -6.86 8.14 -10.59
N MET A 162 -8.15 8.40 -10.75
CA MET A 162 -8.83 8.54 -12.03
C MET A 162 -9.02 10.02 -12.30
N ALA A 163 -8.74 10.48 -13.50
CA ALA A 163 -8.98 11.85 -13.94
C ALA A 163 -9.94 11.86 -15.13
N ASP A 164 -11.04 12.58 -14.98
CA ASP A 164 -11.92 12.99 -16.08
C ASP A 164 -11.64 14.47 -16.34
N VAL A 165 -10.87 14.73 -17.39
CA VAL A 165 -10.26 16.05 -17.65
C VAL A 165 -11.13 16.89 -18.54
N ALA A 166 -11.57 18.04 -18.04
CA ALA A 166 -12.25 19.06 -18.85
C ALA A 166 -11.35 19.54 -19.98
N HIS A 167 -11.94 19.70 -21.17
CA HIS A 167 -11.19 20.15 -22.35
C HIS A 167 -10.68 21.58 -22.18
N ASP A 168 -9.37 21.76 -22.33
CA ASP A 168 -8.71 23.07 -22.39
C ASP A 168 -7.56 22.99 -23.41
N GLY A 169 -7.76 23.59 -24.58
CA GLY A 169 -6.78 23.54 -25.66
C GLY A 169 -5.53 24.40 -25.43
N GLN A 170 -5.53 25.27 -24.40
CA GLN A 170 -4.41 26.17 -24.10
C GLN A 170 -3.49 25.60 -23.01
N ARG A 171 -4.04 24.99 -22.00
CA ARG A 171 -3.28 24.48 -20.85
C ARG A 171 -3.45 22.96 -20.72
N PRO A 172 -2.39 22.18 -20.94
CA PRO A 172 -2.45 20.75 -20.74
C PRO A 172 -2.74 20.41 -19.27
N PHE A 173 -3.47 19.34 -19.05
CA PHE A 173 -3.60 18.70 -17.73
C PHE A 173 -2.44 17.73 -17.56
N VAL A 174 -1.69 17.86 -16.49
CA VAL A 174 -0.49 17.05 -16.24
C VAL A 174 -0.60 16.37 -14.91
N ILE A 175 -0.52 15.03 -14.89
CA ILE A 175 -0.30 14.27 -13.65
C ILE A 175 1.19 13.98 -13.56
N ARG A 176 1.83 14.43 -12.48
CA ARG A 176 3.25 14.17 -12.20
C ARG A 176 3.39 13.16 -11.10
N THR A 177 4.26 12.19 -11.32
CA THR A 177 4.66 11.19 -10.33
C THR A 177 6.16 11.26 -10.10
N LEU A 178 6.69 10.43 -9.20
CA LEU A 178 8.14 10.33 -9.01
C LEU A 178 8.88 9.65 -10.19
N HIS A 179 8.14 9.08 -11.16
CA HIS A 179 8.76 8.42 -12.34
C HIS A 179 8.68 9.28 -13.61
N GLY A 180 7.86 10.33 -13.61
CA GLY A 180 7.69 11.19 -14.78
C GLY A 180 6.34 11.90 -14.79
N SER A 181 5.86 12.23 -15.99
CA SER A 181 4.62 12.98 -16.18
C SER A 181 3.73 12.37 -17.25
N VAL A 182 2.42 12.50 -17.05
CA VAL A 182 1.34 12.08 -17.96
C VAL A 182 0.57 13.33 -18.36
N ARG A 183 0.57 13.66 -19.65
CA ARG A 183 -0.05 14.88 -20.20
C ARG A 183 -1.31 14.54 -20.98
N ALA A 184 -2.40 15.22 -20.68
CA ALA A 184 -3.69 15.12 -21.35
C ALA A 184 -4.23 16.49 -21.76
N LEU A 185 -5.10 16.54 -22.78
CA LEU A 185 -5.76 17.77 -23.24
C LEU A 185 -7.29 17.72 -23.06
N GLY A 186 -7.83 16.60 -22.67
CA GLY A 186 -9.27 16.31 -22.49
C GLY A 186 -9.43 14.82 -22.64
N THR A 187 -9.24 14.07 -21.55
CA THR A 187 -9.01 12.63 -21.57
C THR A 187 -9.51 12.06 -20.26
N GLU A 188 -10.10 10.89 -20.31
CA GLU A 188 -10.40 10.10 -19.14
C GLU A 188 -9.32 9.01 -19.00
N PHE A 189 -8.57 9.04 -17.88
CA PHE A 189 -7.46 8.12 -17.67
C PHE A 189 -7.14 7.95 -16.18
N GLN A 190 -6.59 6.80 -15.86
CA GLN A 190 -6.13 6.42 -14.54
C GLN A 190 -4.61 6.48 -14.45
N VAL A 191 -4.10 6.91 -13.31
CA VAL A 191 -2.67 6.84 -12.97
C VAL A 191 -2.53 6.16 -11.62
N ARG A 192 -1.72 5.10 -11.56
CA ARG A 192 -1.35 4.37 -10.34
C ARG A 192 0.14 4.49 -10.11
N LEU A 193 0.51 5.01 -8.97
CA LEU A 193 1.90 5.08 -8.54
C LEU A 193 2.26 3.80 -7.77
N LEU A 194 3.22 3.06 -8.30
CA LEU A 194 3.81 1.88 -7.70
C LEU A 194 5.23 2.22 -7.21
N PRO A 195 5.86 1.42 -6.34
CA PRO A 195 7.18 1.75 -5.77
C PRO A 195 8.26 2.04 -6.82
N ASN A 196 8.31 1.29 -7.91
CA ASN A 196 9.37 1.38 -8.92
C ASN A 196 8.89 1.87 -10.30
N GLU A 197 7.60 2.01 -10.48
CA GLU A 197 6.98 2.34 -11.77
C GLU A 197 5.66 3.09 -11.58
N THR A 198 5.19 3.70 -12.65
CA THR A 198 3.84 4.29 -12.74
C THR A 198 3.06 3.55 -13.81
N GLU A 199 1.85 3.13 -13.50
CA GLU A 199 0.92 2.53 -14.45
C GLU A 199 -0.10 3.56 -14.89
N VAL A 200 -0.38 3.60 -16.19
CA VAL A 200 -1.39 4.47 -16.82
C VAL A 200 -2.34 3.63 -17.62
N VAL A 201 -3.64 3.88 -17.45
CA VAL A 201 -4.72 3.28 -18.23
C VAL A 201 -5.53 4.40 -18.85
N VAL A 202 -5.72 4.36 -20.16
CA VAL A 202 -6.47 5.40 -20.90
C VAL A 202 -7.84 4.86 -21.27
N VAL A 203 -8.88 5.54 -20.80
CA VAL A 203 -10.29 5.19 -21.08
C VAL A 203 -10.79 5.89 -22.34
N SER A 204 -10.51 7.18 -22.48
CA SER A 204 -10.93 7.97 -23.65
C SER A 204 -9.81 8.84 -24.17
N SER A 205 -9.81 9.12 -25.47
CA SER A 205 -8.80 9.95 -26.14
C SER A 205 -7.37 9.39 -26.04
N LYS A 206 -6.37 10.20 -25.72
CA LYS A 206 -4.96 9.79 -25.60
C LYS A 206 -4.21 10.64 -24.59
N VAL A 207 -3.12 10.09 -24.07
CA VAL A 207 -2.16 10.81 -23.23
C VAL A 207 -0.73 10.67 -23.77
N GLU A 208 0.12 11.62 -23.42
CA GLU A 208 1.56 11.58 -23.66
C GLU A 208 2.27 11.38 -22.31
N ILE A 209 3.09 10.34 -22.22
CA ILE A 209 3.95 10.07 -21.07
C ILE A 209 5.34 10.59 -21.37
N ARG A 210 5.98 11.21 -20.37
CA ARG A 210 7.39 11.59 -20.42
C ARG A 210 8.07 11.17 -19.13
N THR A 211 9.09 10.33 -19.25
CA THR A 211 9.92 9.89 -18.12
C THR A 211 10.86 11.01 -17.66
N HIS A 212 11.51 10.85 -16.51
CA HIS A 212 12.51 11.81 -16.03
C HIS A 212 13.73 11.92 -16.95
N THR A 213 14.12 10.84 -17.63
CA THR A 213 15.24 10.85 -18.60
C THR A 213 14.82 11.37 -19.98
N GLY A 214 13.54 11.73 -20.19
CA GLY A 214 13.04 12.31 -21.42
C GLY A 214 12.49 11.31 -22.45
N ALA A 215 12.44 10.00 -22.14
CA ALA A 215 11.74 9.06 -23.02
C ALA A 215 10.25 9.39 -23.06
N THR A 216 9.66 9.33 -24.27
CA THR A 216 8.25 9.66 -24.47
C THR A 216 7.49 8.47 -25.06
N CYS A 217 6.20 8.35 -24.68
CA CYS A 217 5.30 7.35 -25.19
C CYS A 217 3.88 7.93 -25.29
N GLN A 218 3.17 7.67 -26.40
CA GLN A 218 1.74 7.96 -26.50
C GLN A 218 0.93 6.70 -26.19
N VAL A 219 -0.14 6.87 -25.41
CA VAL A 219 -1.07 5.80 -25.03
C VAL A 219 -2.46 6.21 -25.50
N GLN A 220 -3.12 5.33 -26.25
CA GLN A 220 -4.44 5.55 -26.83
C GLN A 220 -5.55 5.02 -25.90
N ALA A 221 -6.79 5.42 -26.17
CA ALA A 221 -7.96 4.85 -25.52
C ALA A 221 -7.98 3.32 -25.64
N GLY A 222 -8.28 2.64 -24.53
CA GLY A 222 -8.26 1.19 -24.43
C GLY A 222 -6.87 0.58 -24.30
N GLU A 223 -5.85 1.38 -24.00
CA GLU A 223 -4.49 0.92 -23.75
C GLU A 223 -4.04 1.20 -22.31
N ARG A 224 -3.12 0.36 -21.84
CA ARG A 224 -2.36 0.56 -20.60
C ARG A 224 -0.87 0.45 -20.86
N VAL A 225 -0.10 1.13 -20.03
CA VAL A 225 1.36 1.10 -20.08
C VAL A 225 1.94 1.29 -18.68
N ARG A 226 3.12 0.73 -18.45
CA ARG A 226 3.93 1.01 -17.28
C ARG A 226 5.20 1.72 -17.71
N PHE A 227 5.65 2.63 -16.86
CA PHE A 227 6.88 3.36 -17.08
C PHE A 227 7.64 3.59 -15.78
N THR A 228 8.96 3.59 -15.89
CA THR A 228 9.90 3.91 -14.82
C THR A 228 10.44 5.33 -15.00
N ALA A 229 11.33 5.78 -14.15
CA ALA A 229 12.01 7.06 -14.31
C ALA A 229 12.83 7.17 -15.62
N SER A 230 13.20 6.04 -16.23
CA SER A 230 14.11 6.01 -17.40
C SER A 230 13.54 5.32 -18.64
N SER A 231 12.49 4.53 -18.52
CA SER A 231 11.97 3.72 -19.64
C SER A 231 10.44 3.63 -19.61
N THR A 232 9.86 3.35 -20.78
CA THR A 232 8.44 3.04 -20.96
C THR A 232 8.31 1.64 -21.56
N GLU A 233 7.33 0.86 -21.09
CA GLU A 233 6.91 -0.36 -21.78
C GLU A 233 6.19 -0.01 -23.10
N THR A 234 5.99 -1.02 -23.95
CA THR A 234 5.07 -0.90 -25.09
C THR A 234 3.63 -0.91 -24.58
N PRO A 235 2.77 0.04 -25.00
CA PRO A 235 1.36 0.04 -24.64
C PRO A 235 0.67 -1.29 -25.02
N ARG A 236 -0.18 -1.79 -24.13
CA ARG A 236 -0.97 -3.02 -24.31
C ARG A 236 -2.44 -2.70 -24.13
N LYS A 237 -3.30 -3.49 -24.72
CA LYS A 237 -4.75 -3.37 -24.50
C LYS A 237 -5.10 -3.53 -23.03
N THR A 238 -6.04 -2.72 -22.56
CA THR A 238 -6.64 -2.86 -21.23
C THR A 238 -7.39 -4.18 -21.13
N GLN A 239 -7.52 -4.67 -19.90
CA GLN A 239 -8.40 -5.79 -19.60
C GLN A 239 -9.76 -5.27 -19.11
N ASP A 240 -10.78 -6.09 -19.28
CA ASP A 240 -12.09 -5.79 -18.70
C ASP A 240 -11.99 -5.68 -17.19
N GLY A 241 -12.71 -4.71 -16.60
CA GLY A 241 -12.73 -4.53 -15.14
C GLY A 241 -11.65 -3.64 -14.53
N GLU A 242 -10.74 -3.06 -15.32
CA GLU A 242 -9.69 -2.14 -14.81
C GLU A 242 -10.27 -0.93 -14.03
N MET A 243 -11.49 -0.49 -14.39
CA MET A 243 -12.20 0.62 -13.73
C MET A 243 -13.19 0.16 -12.66
N ALA A 244 -13.28 -1.16 -12.38
CA ALA A 244 -14.27 -1.71 -11.43
C ALA A 244 -14.09 -1.19 -10.00
N TRP A 245 -12.88 -0.73 -9.64
CA TRP A 245 -12.60 -0.15 -8.35
C TRP A 245 -13.43 1.12 -8.05
N LEU A 246 -13.81 1.88 -9.06
CA LEU A 246 -14.72 3.03 -8.92
C LEU A 246 -16.06 2.60 -8.29
N ASN A 247 -16.49 1.36 -8.58
CA ASN A 247 -17.72 0.75 -8.08
C ASN A 247 -17.49 -0.20 -6.89
N GLY A 248 -16.28 -0.22 -6.31
CA GLY A 248 -15.98 -1.03 -5.13
C GLY A 248 -15.58 -2.47 -5.40
N TYR A 249 -15.14 -2.80 -6.60
CA TYR A 249 -14.70 -4.14 -6.95
C TYR A 249 -13.30 -4.14 -7.54
N TYR A 250 -12.57 -5.22 -7.30
CA TYR A 250 -11.36 -5.57 -8.05
C TYR A 250 -11.66 -6.80 -8.91
N VAL A 251 -11.47 -6.68 -10.22
CA VAL A 251 -11.66 -7.77 -11.17
C VAL A 251 -10.31 -8.34 -11.55
N ALA A 252 -10.07 -9.57 -11.18
CA ALA A 252 -8.91 -10.36 -11.58
C ALA A 252 -9.27 -11.23 -12.78
N LEU A 253 -8.47 -11.21 -13.83
CA LEU A 253 -8.59 -12.07 -15.02
C LEU A 253 -7.23 -12.72 -15.27
N ASP A 254 -7.10 -13.99 -14.91
CA ASP A 254 -5.81 -14.71 -14.94
C ASP A 254 -4.67 -13.91 -14.28
N THR A 255 -4.96 -13.36 -13.10
CA THR A 255 -4.09 -12.41 -12.40
C THR A 255 -3.32 -13.14 -11.30
N PRO A 256 -2.02 -12.88 -11.08
CA PRO A 256 -1.29 -13.44 -9.95
C PRO A 256 -1.95 -13.07 -8.61
N LEU A 257 -1.96 -14.00 -7.67
CA LEU A 257 -2.53 -13.78 -6.34
C LEU A 257 -1.86 -12.60 -5.61
N THR A 258 -0.57 -12.38 -5.87
CA THR A 258 0.14 -11.21 -5.33
C THR A 258 -0.54 -9.90 -5.73
N ASP A 259 -0.98 -9.76 -6.99
CA ASP A 259 -1.61 -8.53 -7.48
C ASP A 259 -3.01 -8.34 -6.89
N VAL A 260 -3.74 -9.45 -6.65
CA VAL A 260 -5.03 -9.42 -5.94
C VAL A 260 -4.85 -8.93 -4.52
N ILE A 261 -3.86 -9.47 -3.79
CA ILE A 261 -3.56 -9.04 -2.43
C ILE A 261 -3.10 -7.58 -2.39
N GLU A 262 -2.27 -7.14 -3.33
CA GLU A 262 -1.86 -5.73 -3.42
C GLU A 262 -3.04 -4.79 -3.70
N ALA A 263 -4.05 -5.24 -4.44
CA ALA A 263 -5.28 -4.46 -4.67
C ALA A 263 -6.17 -4.37 -3.41
N LEU A 264 -6.17 -5.39 -2.55
CA LEU A 264 -6.95 -5.42 -1.30
C LEU A 264 -6.30 -4.62 -0.16
N ARG A 265 -4.96 -4.52 -0.12
CA ARG A 265 -4.21 -3.85 0.97
C ARG A 265 -4.65 -2.43 1.28
N PRO A 266 -4.91 -1.54 0.29
CA PRO A 266 -5.38 -0.18 0.57
C PRO A 266 -6.74 -0.13 1.25
N TYR A 267 -7.53 -1.19 1.15
CA TYR A 267 -8.89 -1.26 1.68
C TYR A 267 -8.99 -1.95 3.04
N ARG A 268 -7.90 -2.57 3.51
CA ARG A 268 -7.86 -3.24 4.81
C ARG A 268 -7.00 -2.50 5.81
N ARG A 269 -7.51 -2.34 7.02
CA ARG A 269 -6.68 -1.94 8.16
C ARG A 269 -5.77 -3.10 8.55
N GLY A 270 -4.50 -2.78 8.82
CA GLY A 270 -3.50 -3.78 9.17
C GLY A 270 -2.79 -4.40 7.96
N ILE A 271 -2.28 -5.61 8.12
CA ILE A 271 -1.35 -6.27 7.20
C ILE A 271 -1.97 -7.56 6.65
N ILE A 272 -1.94 -7.73 5.32
CA ILE A 272 -2.15 -9.02 4.67
C ILE A 272 -0.78 -9.57 4.28
N ARG A 273 -0.35 -10.63 4.94
CA ARG A 273 0.89 -11.36 4.60
C ARG A 273 0.55 -12.43 3.57
N LEU A 274 1.26 -12.45 2.46
CA LEU A 274 1.16 -13.48 1.43
C LEU A 274 2.41 -14.35 1.48
N ASP A 275 2.19 -15.67 1.58
CA ASP A 275 3.29 -16.64 1.47
C ASP A 275 3.81 -16.64 0.02
N PRO A 276 5.13 -16.49 -0.20
CA PRO A 276 5.74 -16.55 -1.52
C PRO A 276 5.37 -17.81 -2.32
N ALA A 277 5.12 -18.94 -1.64
CA ALA A 277 4.76 -20.20 -2.28
C ALA A 277 3.46 -20.15 -3.07
N VAL A 278 2.52 -19.27 -2.70
CA VAL A 278 1.21 -19.11 -3.38
C VAL A 278 1.11 -17.81 -4.18
N ALA A 279 2.12 -16.96 -4.15
CA ALA A 279 2.11 -15.63 -4.76
C ALA A 279 1.82 -15.64 -6.28
N SER A 280 2.29 -16.69 -6.98
CA SER A 280 2.14 -16.86 -8.44
C SER A 280 0.85 -17.57 -8.87
N LEU A 281 0.02 -18.05 -7.93
CA LEU A 281 -1.26 -18.68 -8.27
C LEU A 281 -2.14 -17.72 -9.08
N ARG A 282 -2.78 -18.23 -10.13
CA ARG A 282 -3.62 -17.42 -11.02
C ARG A 282 -5.06 -17.40 -10.54
N VAL A 283 -5.66 -16.22 -10.57
CA VAL A 283 -6.99 -15.95 -10.04
C VAL A 283 -7.84 -15.30 -11.13
N SER A 284 -9.09 -15.77 -11.28
CA SER A 284 -10.11 -15.16 -12.14
C SER A 284 -11.40 -15.03 -11.34
N ALA A 285 -11.63 -13.84 -10.76
CA ALA A 285 -12.80 -13.52 -9.94
C ALA A 285 -12.96 -12.01 -9.75
N ALA A 286 -14.14 -11.59 -9.28
CA ALA A 286 -14.39 -10.23 -8.80
C ALA A 286 -14.39 -10.23 -7.26
N PHE A 287 -13.63 -9.30 -6.68
CA PHE A 287 -13.46 -9.17 -5.24
C PHE A 287 -14.07 -7.85 -4.75
N PRO A 288 -14.95 -7.87 -3.73
CA PRO A 288 -15.44 -6.65 -3.11
C PRO A 288 -14.28 -5.96 -2.36
N LEU A 289 -14.04 -4.69 -2.68
CA LEU A 289 -13.01 -3.89 -2.02
C LEU A 289 -13.49 -3.34 -0.69
N ASP A 290 -14.79 -3.08 -0.56
CA ASP A 290 -15.39 -2.52 0.66
C ASP A 290 -15.56 -3.57 1.77
N ASP A 291 -15.48 -4.86 1.43
CA ASP A 291 -15.45 -5.99 2.37
C ASP A 291 -14.28 -6.92 2.04
N THR A 292 -13.12 -6.57 2.59
CA THR A 292 -11.90 -7.36 2.36
C THR A 292 -11.92 -8.72 3.05
N ASP A 293 -12.76 -8.91 4.10
CA ASP A 293 -12.92 -10.23 4.72
C ASP A 293 -13.70 -11.16 3.80
N GLN A 294 -14.79 -10.69 3.19
CA GLN A 294 -15.52 -11.44 2.17
C GLN A 294 -14.63 -11.76 0.95
N ALA A 295 -13.78 -10.83 0.51
CA ALA A 295 -12.84 -11.07 -0.57
C ALA A 295 -11.84 -12.18 -0.22
N LEU A 296 -11.28 -12.18 0.98
CA LEU A 296 -10.35 -13.20 1.47
C LEU A 296 -11.02 -14.56 1.68
N ASP A 297 -12.27 -14.60 2.17
CA ASP A 297 -13.05 -15.84 2.30
C ASP A 297 -13.36 -16.46 0.93
N SER A 298 -13.63 -15.62 -0.06
CA SER A 298 -13.82 -16.05 -1.44
C SER A 298 -12.54 -16.69 -2.01
N LEU A 299 -11.37 -16.11 -1.74
CA LEU A 299 -10.08 -16.71 -2.10
C LEU A 299 -9.88 -18.08 -1.44
N ALA A 300 -10.13 -18.19 -0.13
CA ALA A 300 -9.96 -19.44 0.60
C ALA A 300 -10.93 -20.54 0.14
N SER A 301 -12.12 -20.19 -0.38
CA SER A 301 -13.11 -21.14 -0.85
C SER A 301 -12.83 -21.64 -2.27
N THR A 302 -12.20 -20.81 -3.13
CA THR A 302 -12.03 -21.09 -4.56
C THR A 302 -10.61 -21.52 -4.94
N MET A 303 -9.64 -21.24 -4.07
CA MET A 303 -8.22 -21.48 -4.32
C MET A 303 -7.62 -22.45 -3.29
N PRO A 304 -6.52 -23.15 -3.61
CA PRO A 304 -5.82 -24.03 -2.68
C PRO A 304 -5.01 -23.22 -1.66
N VAL A 305 -5.63 -22.23 -1.03
CA VAL A 305 -5.02 -21.38 -0.02
C VAL A 305 -5.81 -21.41 1.27
N GLU A 306 -5.11 -21.17 2.37
CA GLU A 306 -5.68 -20.98 3.70
C GLU A 306 -5.52 -19.52 4.11
N VAL A 307 -6.59 -18.93 4.68
CA VAL A 307 -6.59 -17.58 5.23
C VAL A 307 -6.68 -17.65 6.74
N GLN A 308 -5.55 -17.39 7.42
CA GLN A 308 -5.47 -17.40 8.88
C GLN A 308 -5.50 -15.97 9.40
N ARG A 309 -6.46 -15.69 10.30
CA ARG A 309 -6.63 -14.40 10.98
C ARG A 309 -6.09 -14.50 12.39
N TYR A 310 -4.90 -13.93 12.62
CA TYR A 310 -4.26 -13.94 13.95
C TYR A 310 -4.82 -12.85 14.85
N THR A 311 -5.10 -11.70 14.27
CA THR A 311 -5.72 -10.54 14.92
C THR A 311 -6.61 -9.82 13.90
N PRO A 312 -7.44 -8.84 14.29
CA PRO A 312 -8.16 -7.98 13.34
C PRO A 312 -7.23 -7.28 12.32
N TYR A 313 -5.95 -7.09 12.69
CA TYR A 313 -4.95 -6.34 11.91
C TYR A 313 -3.92 -7.24 11.19
N LEU A 314 -3.89 -8.54 11.46
CA LEU A 314 -2.93 -9.46 10.84
C LEU A 314 -3.62 -10.67 10.25
N VAL A 315 -3.55 -10.76 8.92
CA VAL A 315 -4.03 -11.90 8.15
C VAL A 315 -2.88 -12.49 7.34
N THR A 316 -2.79 -13.82 7.30
CA THR A 316 -1.83 -14.54 6.46
C THR A 316 -2.58 -15.38 5.45
N VAL A 317 -2.13 -15.33 4.19
CA VAL A 317 -2.59 -16.20 3.09
C VAL A 317 -1.44 -17.13 2.73
N SER A 318 -1.63 -18.43 2.92
CA SER A 318 -0.62 -19.48 2.70
C SER A 318 -1.20 -20.66 1.92
N ALA A 319 -0.37 -21.61 1.52
CA ALA A 319 -0.87 -22.88 0.96
C ALA A 319 -1.72 -23.65 2.00
N ARG A 320 -2.75 -24.32 1.48
CA ARG A 320 -3.60 -25.21 2.30
C ARG A 320 -2.87 -26.47 2.63
#